data_57ebd2e384b1a964c65166ca5a5ca7d0
#
_entry.id   57ebd2e384b1a964c65166ca5a5ca7d0
#
_cell.length_a   1.000
_cell.length_b   1.000
_cell.length_c   1.000
_cell.angle_alpha   90.00
_cell.angle_beta   90.00
_cell.angle_gamma   90.00
#
_symmetry.space_group_name_H-M   'P 1'
#
loop_
_entity.id
_entity.type
_entity.pdbx_description
1 polymer ?
#
loop_
_entity_poly.entity_id
_entity_poly.type
_entity_poly.pdbx_seq_one_letter_code
_entity_poly.pdbx_strand_id
1 'polypeptide(L)' 'CYIESQKEYVKIVTQSKDYIAKMSTKEIEEMLPTNLFKRIHRSFIIALDKIESFNAEMVEIKEVNIPIGRGYKGIIEKSL' A
#
# COMPACT_ATOMS: atom_id res chain seq x y z
N CYS A 1 -7.45 -2.25 -2.62
CA CYS A 1 -7.12 -2.12 -1.20
C CYS A 1 -5.65 -1.85 -0.98
N TYR A 2 -4.78 -2.50 -1.73
CA TYR A 2 -3.35 -2.21 -1.67
C TYR A 2 -2.67 -2.54 -2.98
N ILE A 3 -1.44 -2.08 -3.13
CA ILE A 3 -0.64 -2.28 -4.34
C ILE A 3 0.69 -2.86 -3.91
N GLU A 4 1.09 -3.96 -4.57
CA GLU A 4 2.34 -4.64 -4.31
C GLU A 4 3.24 -4.57 -5.54
N SER A 5 4.47 -4.13 -5.36
CA SER A 5 5.46 -4.07 -6.43
C SER A 5 6.04 -5.46 -6.69
N GLN A 6 6.10 -5.86 -7.96
CA GLN A 6 6.66 -7.15 -8.38
C GLN A 6 7.58 -6.91 -9.57
N LYS A 7 8.83 -6.54 -9.31
CA LYS A 7 9.82 -6.24 -10.34
C LYS A 7 9.31 -5.16 -11.31
N GLU A 8 9.02 -5.54 -12.55
CA GLU A 8 8.57 -4.59 -13.58
C GLU A 8 7.06 -4.35 -13.56
N TYR A 9 6.34 -5.03 -12.66
CA TYR A 9 4.88 -4.98 -12.59
C TYR A 9 4.44 -4.52 -11.22
N VAL A 10 3.23 -3.99 -11.16
CA VAL A 10 2.56 -3.78 -9.88
C VAL A 10 1.28 -4.61 -9.87
N LYS A 11 0.99 -5.20 -8.72
CA LYS A 11 -0.24 -5.94 -8.51
C LYS A 11 -1.19 -5.06 -7.73
N ILE A 12 -2.32 -4.75 -8.32
CA ILE A 12 -3.34 -3.90 -7.69
C ILE A 12 -4.42 -4.80 -7.12
N VAL A 13 -4.49 -4.89 -5.81
CA VAL A 13 -5.45 -5.75 -5.11
C VAL A 13 -6.66 -4.93 -4.73
N THR A 14 -7.82 -5.27 -5.28
CA THR A 14 -9.09 -4.61 -4.97
C THR A 14 -9.99 -5.57 -4.19
N GLN A 15 -11.16 -5.10 -3.81
CA GLN A 15 -12.11 -5.94 -3.08
C GLN A 15 -12.69 -7.06 -3.95
N SER A 16 -12.78 -6.84 -5.25
CA SER A 16 -13.40 -7.81 -6.15
C SER A 16 -12.39 -8.68 -6.87
N LYS A 17 -11.28 -8.11 -7.34
CA LYS A 17 -10.27 -8.86 -8.08
C LYS A 17 -8.94 -8.12 -8.10
N ASP A 18 -7.91 -8.80 -8.61
CA ASP A 18 -6.57 -8.25 -8.71
C ASP A 18 -6.27 -7.87 -10.16
N TYR A 19 -5.46 -6.85 -10.32
CA TYR A 19 -4.99 -6.38 -11.62
C TYR A 19 -3.48 -6.37 -11.63
N ILE A 20 -2.90 -6.65 -12.80
CA ILE A 20 -1.44 -6.54 -12.99
C ILE A 20 -1.20 -5.47 -14.04
N ALA A 21 -0.34 -4.52 -13.71
CA ALA A 21 0.02 -3.44 -14.63
C ALA A 21 1.53 -3.35 -14.74
N LYS A 22 2.02 -3.12 -15.95
CA LYS A 22 3.47 -2.96 -16.17
C LYS A 22 3.83 -1.50 -15.93
N MET A 23 4.23 -1.22 -14.72
CA MET A 23 4.66 0.12 -14.32
C MET A 23 5.42 0.03 -13.01
N SER A 24 6.17 1.08 -12.68
CA SER A 24 6.92 1.11 -11.43
C SER A 24 6.02 1.55 -10.27
N THR A 25 6.48 1.24 -9.05
CA THR A 25 5.78 1.68 -7.84
C THR A 25 5.71 3.20 -7.80
N LYS A 26 6.79 3.88 -8.21
CA LYS A 26 6.83 5.33 -8.22
C LYS A 26 5.81 5.91 -9.19
N GLU A 27 5.67 5.30 -10.36
CA GLU A 27 4.71 5.77 -11.35
C GLU A 27 3.28 5.71 -10.82
N ILE A 28 2.91 4.58 -10.23
CA ILE A 28 1.55 4.44 -9.73
C ILE A 28 1.33 5.31 -8.49
N GLU A 29 2.35 5.47 -7.66
CA GLU A 29 2.25 6.35 -6.50
C GLU A 29 1.92 7.78 -6.91
N GLU A 30 2.52 8.25 -7.99
CA GLU A 30 2.28 9.61 -8.47
C GLU A 30 0.89 9.80 -9.07
N MET A 31 0.25 8.71 -9.47
CA MET A 31 -1.09 8.76 -10.04
C MET A 31 -2.20 8.74 -8.98
N LEU A 32 -1.88 8.36 -7.76
CA LEU A 32 -2.88 8.16 -6.71
C LEU A 32 -3.00 9.39 -5.81
N PRO A 33 -4.23 9.69 -5.32
CA PRO A 33 -4.41 10.79 -4.36
C PRO A 33 -3.63 10.51 -3.07
N THR A 34 -2.81 11.47 -2.65
CA THR A 34 -1.95 11.28 -1.48
C THR A 34 -2.71 11.28 -0.16
N ASN A 35 -3.92 11.82 -0.13
CA ASN A 35 -4.74 11.80 1.07
C ASN A 35 -5.52 10.49 1.25
N LEU A 36 -5.58 9.65 0.22
CA LEU A 36 -6.30 8.39 0.27
C LEU A 36 -5.37 7.17 0.24
N PHE A 37 -4.17 7.34 -0.29
CA PHE A 37 -3.21 6.25 -0.44
C PHE A 37 -1.87 6.67 0.15
N LYS A 38 -1.19 5.75 0.82
CA LYS A 38 0.12 6.02 1.39
C LYS A 38 1.06 4.87 1.08
N ARG A 39 2.27 5.21 0.72
CA ARG A 39 3.33 4.23 0.56
C ARG A 39 3.89 3.93 1.95
N ILE A 40 3.86 2.66 2.35
CA ILE A 40 4.31 2.24 3.68
C ILE A 40 5.50 1.30 3.62
N HIS A 41 5.98 1.00 2.43
CA HIS A 41 7.10 0.10 2.21
C HIS A 41 7.57 0.34 0.79
N ARG A 42 8.85 0.06 0.51
CA ARG A 42 9.33 0.25 -0.86
C ARG A 42 8.52 -0.53 -1.89
N SER A 43 7.85 -1.57 -1.46
CA SER A 43 7.07 -2.44 -2.35
C SER A 43 5.56 -2.38 -2.13
N PHE A 44 5.08 -1.55 -1.21
CA PHE A 44 3.64 -1.53 -0.90
C PHE A 44 3.08 -0.12 -0.76
N ILE A 45 1.92 0.08 -1.38
CA ILE A 45 1.09 1.26 -1.22
C ILE A 45 -0.27 0.78 -0.74
N ILE A 46 -0.84 1.43 0.26
CA ILE A 46 -2.13 1.02 0.82
C ILE A 46 -3.18 2.10 0.70
N ALA A 47 -4.45 1.68 0.69
CA ALA A 47 -5.59 2.57 0.79
C ALA A 47 -5.90 2.76 2.27
N LEU A 48 -5.84 4.01 2.75
CA LEU A 48 -6.01 4.29 4.18
C LEU A 48 -7.37 3.87 4.72
N ASP A 49 -8.42 3.98 3.93
CA ASP A 49 -9.76 3.64 4.37
C ASP A 49 -10.04 2.12 4.39
N LYS A 50 -9.08 1.31 3.97
CA LYS A 50 -9.22 -0.14 3.96
C LYS A 50 -8.42 -0.82 5.06
N ILE A 51 -7.76 -0.06 5.91
CA ILE A 51 -6.99 -0.61 7.03
C ILE A 51 -7.94 -1.22 8.03
N GLU A 52 -7.77 -2.49 8.35
CA GLU A 52 -8.55 -3.20 9.36
C GLU A 52 -7.93 -3.06 10.75
N SER A 53 -6.60 -3.13 10.80
CA SER A 53 -5.85 -2.92 12.02
C SER A 53 -4.40 -2.61 11.65
N PHE A 54 -3.65 -2.06 12.60
CA PHE A 54 -2.24 -1.79 12.37
C PHE A 54 -1.50 -1.69 13.70
N ASN A 55 -0.17 -1.88 13.61
CA ASN A 55 0.74 -1.61 14.71
C ASN A 55 1.99 -0.94 14.12
N ALA A 56 3.06 -0.83 14.90
CA ALA A 56 4.27 -0.14 14.45
C ALA A 56 4.96 -0.83 13.28
N GLU A 57 4.68 -2.11 13.05
CA GLU A 57 5.42 -2.90 12.07
C GLU A 57 4.59 -3.40 10.90
N MET A 58 3.26 -3.48 11.04
CA MET A 58 2.40 -4.07 10.02
C MET A 58 1.06 -3.38 9.95
N VAL A 59 0.44 -3.50 8.76
CA VAL A 59 -0.94 -3.08 8.52
C VAL A 59 -1.70 -4.30 8.02
N GLU A 60 -2.90 -4.52 8.54
CA GLU A 60 -3.75 -5.62 8.08
C GLU A 60 -4.82 -5.09 7.13
N ILE A 61 -4.85 -5.62 5.91
CA ILE A 61 -5.85 -5.30 4.89
C ILE A 61 -6.26 -6.61 4.22
N LYS A 62 -7.55 -6.88 4.12
CA LYS A 62 -8.10 -8.11 3.51
C LYS A 62 -7.46 -9.36 4.12
N GLU A 63 -7.27 -9.34 5.42
CA GLU A 63 -6.67 -10.47 6.15
C GLU A 63 -5.21 -10.74 5.75
N VAL A 64 -4.56 -9.78 5.09
CA VAL A 64 -3.15 -9.86 4.72
C VAL A 64 -2.37 -8.87 5.57
N ASN A 65 -1.26 -9.33 6.14
CA ASN A 65 -0.38 -8.48 6.93
C ASN A 65 0.68 -7.87 6.00
N ILE A 66 0.65 -6.54 5.87
CA ILE A 66 1.54 -5.81 4.99
C ILE A 66 2.58 -5.11 5.84
N PRO A 67 3.88 -5.34 5.60
CA PRO A 67 4.94 -4.76 6.44
C PRO A 67 5.07 -3.27 6.22
N ILE A 68 5.44 -2.56 7.29
CA ILE A 68 5.78 -1.14 7.23
C ILE A 68 7.30 -1.06 7.17
N GLY A 69 7.83 -0.46 6.10
CA GLY A 69 9.26 -0.32 5.93
C GLY A 69 9.87 0.61 6.96
N ARG A 70 11.16 0.42 7.22
CA ARG A 70 11.88 1.16 8.26
C ARG A 70 11.78 2.67 8.04
N GLY A 71 11.90 3.14 6.81
CA GLY A 71 11.80 4.56 6.50
C GLY A 71 10.38 5.12 6.49
N TYR A 72 9.39 4.27 6.73
CA TYR A 72 7.98 4.66 6.65
C TYR A 72 7.26 4.57 7.99
N LYS A 73 7.99 4.32 9.07
CA LYS A 73 7.39 4.25 10.41
C LYS A 73 6.71 5.57 10.76
N GLY A 74 5.54 5.48 11.37
CA GLY A 74 4.80 6.66 11.80
C GLY A 74 3.90 7.29 10.75
N ILE A 75 3.96 6.84 9.48
CA ILE A 75 3.13 7.41 8.43
C ILE A 75 1.65 7.16 8.67
N ILE A 76 1.31 5.95 9.13
CA ILE A 76 -0.11 5.59 9.35
C ILE A 76 -0.70 6.47 10.45
N GLU A 77 0.00 6.59 11.58
CA GLU A 77 -0.48 7.39 12.71
C GLU A 77 -0.69 8.85 12.32
N LYS A 78 0.19 9.38 11.50
CA LYS A 78 0.08 10.77 11.03
C LYS A 78 -1.03 10.96 10.01
N SER A 79 -1.45 9.89 9.37
CA SER A 79 -2.43 9.95 8.28
C SER A 79 -3.86 9.72 8.75
N LEU A 80 -4.04 9.21 9.95
CA LEU A 80 -5.36 8.90 10.50
C LEU A 80 -5.88 9.95 11.51
#